data_a16215b0da11f4ed3de97abc43db71a9
#
_entry.id   a16215b0da11f4ed3de97abc43db71a9
#
_cell.length_a   1.000
_cell.length_b   1.000
_cell.length_c   1.000
_cell.angle_alpha   90.00
_cell.angle_beta   90.00
_cell.angle_gamma   90.00
#
_symmetry.space_group_name_H-M   'P 1'
#
loop_
_entity.id
_entity.type
_entity.pdbx_description
1 polymer ?
#
loop_
_entity_poly.entity_id
_entity_poly.type
_entity_poly.pdbx_seq_one_letter_code
_entity_poly.pdbx_strand_id
1 'polypeptide(L)'
;ISSAASDVYKRQAKNQLDDFTHTCFMVTPYEEYTAVCEKLNELTPGDHEKRSALFNSGAEAVENAVKIARVHTGRQAVVAFDHAYHGRTNLTMALTAKNMPYKQGFGPFAGDVYRMPMAYPYRWVGNADTITDDAFEAFTSAVHAQIGEQNVAAVIIEPIQGEGGFIVPPAGWLKKVADWCRENGIVFIADEVQSGFCRTGDWFACDAEGVVPVSYTHLTLPTIC
;
A
#
# COMPACT_ATOMS: atom_id res chain seq x y z
N ILE A 1 30.28 -1.67 0.52
CA ILE A 1 29.50 -1.24 1.71
C ILE A 1 29.11 -2.53 2.44
N SER A 2 29.60 -2.73 3.34
CA SER A 2 30.51 -3.35 3.98
C SER A 2 30.19 -4.13 5.27
N SER A 3 31.08 -4.92 5.67
CA SER A 3 31.09 -5.77 6.85
C SER A 3 30.61 -5.09 8.14
N ALA A 4 30.88 -3.79 8.35
CA ALA A 4 30.54 -3.10 9.60
C ALA A 4 29.02 -2.97 9.86
N ALA A 5 28.23 -2.59 8.86
CA ALA A 5 26.76 -2.53 9.02
C ALA A 5 26.18 -3.94 9.23
N SER A 6 26.65 -4.91 8.46
CA SER A 6 26.28 -6.33 8.62
C SER A 6 26.61 -6.84 10.03
N ASP A 7 27.73 -6.44 10.63
CA ASP A 7 28.13 -6.87 11.97
C ASP A 7 27.27 -6.24 13.07
N VAL A 8 26.77 -5.02 12.87
CA VAL A 8 25.80 -4.39 13.77
C VAL A 8 24.49 -5.19 13.81
N TYR A 9 23.91 -5.48 12.64
CA TYR A 9 22.68 -6.27 12.56
C TYR A 9 22.84 -7.68 13.12
N LYS A 10 23.95 -8.35 12.82
CA LYS A 10 24.24 -9.68 13.39
C LYS A 10 24.29 -9.66 14.92
N ARG A 11 24.89 -8.62 15.50
CA ARG A 11 24.95 -8.47 16.96
C ARG A 11 23.57 -8.22 17.56
N GLN A 12 22.76 -7.35 16.94
CA GLN A 12 21.40 -7.10 17.37
C GLN A 12 20.56 -8.39 17.35
N ALA A 13 20.64 -9.15 16.25
CA ALA A 13 19.93 -10.42 16.15
C ALA A 13 20.39 -11.44 17.21
N LYS A 14 21.71 -11.51 17.51
CA LYS A 14 22.22 -12.40 18.55
C LYS A 14 21.70 -11.99 19.93
N ASN A 15 21.71 -10.70 20.25
CA ASN A 15 21.19 -10.21 21.52
C ASN A 15 19.70 -10.57 21.69
N GLN A 16 18.91 -10.39 20.62
CA GLN A 16 17.49 -10.73 20.63
C GLN A 16 17.24 -12.24 20.84
N LEU A 17 18.11 -13.09 20.29
CA LEU A 17 18.03 -14.54 20.49
C LEU A 17 18.34 -14.96 21.93
N ASP A 18 19.16 -14.18 22.64
CA ASP A 18 19.45 -14.41 24.06
C ASP A 18 18.25 -14.05 24.96
N ASP A 19 17.39 -13.11 24.53
CA ASP A 19 16.17 -12.73 25.27
C ASP A 19 15.03 -13.72 25.00
N PHE A 20 14.54 -13.82 23.77
CA PHE A 20 13.59 -14.84 23.34
C PHE A 20 13.51 -14.95 21.81
N THR A 21 13.12 -16.12 21.32
CA THR A 21 13.07 -16.39 19.87
C THR A 21 11.67 -16.25 19.28
N HIS A 22 10.64 -16.55 20.06
CA HIS A 22 9.26 -16.54 19.59
C HIS A 22 8.27 -16.43 20.77
N THR A 23 7.27 -15.57 20.58
CA THR A 23 6.07 -15.53 21.41
C THR A 23 4.88 -15.00 20.62
N CYS A 24 3.67 -15.36 21.05
CA CYS A 24 2.44 -14.78 20.51
C CYS A 24 2.10 -13.52 21.30
N PHE A 25 2.18 -12.35 20.66
CA PHE A 25 1.92 -11.05 21.30
C PHE A 25 0.57 -10.98 22.02
N MET A 26 -0.47 -11.63 21.48
CA MET A 26 -1.81 -11.66 22.08
C MET A 26 -1.85 -12.43 23.41
N VAL A 27 -0.91 -13.34 23.64
CA VAL A 27 -0.80 -14.13 24.87
C VAL A 27 0.20 -13.53 25.81
N THR A 28 1.35 -13.14 25.30
CA THR A 28 2.45 -12.54 26.07
C THR A 28 2.97 -11.32 25.33
N PRO A 29 2.43 -10.12 25.61
CA PRO A 29 2.93 -8.88 25.05
C PRO A 29 4.40 -8.65 25.36
N TYR A 30 5.14 -8.04 24.43
CA TYR A 30 6.56 -7.71 24.56
C TYR A 30 6.86 -6.33 23.98
N GLU A 31 7.92 -5.72 24.50
CA GLU A 31 8.21 -4.30 24.30
C GLU A 31 8.57 -3.98 22.85
N GLU A 32 9.29 -4.84 22.15
CA GLU A 32 9.77 -4.59 20.77
C GLU A 32 8.60 -4.43 19.77
N TYR A 33 7.54 -5.22 19.91
CA TYR A 33 6.34 -5.07 19.11
C TYR A 33 5.71 -3.69 19.31
N THR A 34 5.58 -3.30 20.58
CA THR A 34 5.01 -2.00 20.94
C THR A 34 5.88 -0.86 20.45
N ALA A 35 7.20 -0.93 20.66
CA ALA A 35 8.14 0.08 20.20
C ALA A 35 8.12 0.28 18.67
N VAL A 36 8.01 -0.80 17.89
CA VAL A 36 7.86 -0.72 16.44
C VAL A 36 6.55 -0.02 16.06
N CYS A 37 5.43 -0.39 16.71
CA CYS A 37 4.13 0.24 16.45
C CYS A 37 4.13 1.74 16.81
N GLU A 38 4.71 2.11 17.95
CA GLU A 38 4.86 3.50 18.36
C GLU A 38 5.71 4.29 17.35
N LYS A 39 6.82 3.70 16.90
CA LYS A 39 7.68 4.35 15.89
C LYS A 39 6.98 4.50 14.55
N LEU A 40 6.20 3.54 14.11
CA LEU A 40 5.37 3.65 12.91
C LEU A 40 4.32 4.76 13.05
N ASN A 41 3.66 4.85 14.20
CA ASN A 41 2.69 5.91 14.47
C ASN A 41 3.32 7.31 14.45
N GLU A 42 4.58 7.43 14.91
CA GLU A 42 5.35 8.69 14.86
C GLU A 42 5.73 9.06 13.42
N LEU A 43 6.23 8.09 12.65
CA LEU A 43 6.83 8.34 11.33
C LEU A 43 5.81 8.50 10.21
N THR A 44 4.64 7.87 10.31
CA THR A 44 3.62 7.96 9.25
C THR A 44 3.01 9.36 9.19
N PRO A 45 2.73 9.91 7.99
CA PRO A 45 2.17 11.25 7.83
C PRO A 45 0.84 11.48 8.54
N GLY A 46 0.56 12.73 8.88
CA GLY A 46 -0.69 13.21 9.49
C GLY A 46 -0.64 13.29 11.02
N ASP A 47 -1.47 14.19 11.58
CA ASP A 47 -1.51 14.49 13.03
C ASP A 47 -2.67 13.78 13.77
N HIS A 48 -3.42 12.92 13.08
CA HIS A 48 -4.52 12.16 13.67
C HIS A 48 -4.01 11.00 14.52
N GLU A 49 -4.85 10.49 15.42
CA GLU A 49 -4.56 9.28 16.19
C GLU A 49 -4.32 8.09 15.24
N LYS A 50 -3.20 7.42 15.42
CA LYS A 50 -2.78 6.29 14.59
C LYS A 50 -2.63 5.03 15.43
N ARG A 51 -2.88 3.89 14.80
CA ARG A 51 -2.71 2.57 15.40
C ARG A 51 -2.05 1.64 14.39
N SER A 52 -1.01 0.96 14.83
CA SER A 52 -0.27 0.01 14.01
C SER A 52 -0.54 -1.43 14.42
N ALA A 53 -0.54 -2.31 13.45
CA ALA A 53 -0.59 -3.75 13.64
C ALA A 53 0.43 -4.41 12.71
N LEU A 54 1.16 -5.41 13.21
CA LEU A 54 2.19 -6.10 12.46
C LEU A 54 1.65 -7.44 11.94
N PHE A 55 2.03 -7.77 10.70
CA PHE A 55 1.65 -8.99 9.99
C PHE A 55 2.90 -9.65 9.41
N ASN A 56 2.79 -10.91 8.96
CA ASN A 56 3.94 -11.66 8.46
C ASN A 56 4.38 -11.26 7.04
N SER A 57 3.53 -10.55 6.31
CA SER A 57 3.82 -10.15 4.93
C SER A 57 3.01 -8.94 4.48
N GLY A 58 3.46 -8.27 3.42
CA GLY A 58 2.70 -7.20 2.77
C GLY A 58 1.32 -7.69 2.26
N ALA A 59 1.23 -8.91 1.76
CA ALA A 59 -0.06 -9.50 1.36
C ALA A 59 -1.05 -9.57 2.53
N GLU A 60 -0.60 -10.01 3.70
CA GLU A 60 -1.45 -10.04 4.90
C GLU A 60 -1.83 -8.63 5.38
N ALA A 61 -0.92 -7.68 5.30
CA ALA A 61 -1.20 -6.29 5.62
C ALA A 61 -2.28 -5.70 4.70
N VAL A 62 -2.19 -5.94 3.39
CA VAL A 62 -3.20 -5.55 2.40
C VAL A 62 -4.55 -6.22 2.67
N GLU A 63 -4.58 -7.53 2.93
CA GLU A 63 -5.81 -8.27 3.30
C GLU A 63 -6.51 -7.61 4.49
N ASN A 64 -5.75 -7.24 5.53
CA ASN A 64 -6.30 -6.62 6.73
C ASN A 64 -6.72 -5.16 6.49
N ALA A 65 -5.97 -4.39 5.71
CA ALA A 65 -6.37 -3.03 5.32
C ALA A 65 -7.71 -3.02 4.57
N VAL A 66 -7.91 -3.94 3.63
CA VAL A 66 -9.20 -4.10 2.92
C VAL A 66 -10.32 -4.53 3.86
N LYS A 67 -10.06 -5.47 4.78
CA LYS A 67 -11.06 -5.88 5.79
C LYS A 67 -11.50 -4.70 6.66
N ILE A 68 -10.55 -3.92 7.15
CA ILE A 68 -10.82 -2.73 7.96
C ILE A 68 -11.64 -1.71 7.17
N ALA A 69 -11.25 -1.43 5.93
CA ALA A 69 -11.96 -0.49 5.05
C ALA A 69 -13.42 -0.91 4.82
N ARG A 70 -13.66 -2.19 4.51
CA ARG A 70 -15.02 -2.74 4.32
C ARG A 70 -15.86 -2.62 5.58
N VAL A 71 -15.33 -2.95 6.75
CA VAL A 71 -16.05 -2.84 8.03
C VAL A 71 -16.32 -1.38 8.37
N HIS A 72 -15.33 -0.50 8.20
CA HIS A 72 -15.45 0.92 8.51
C HIS A 72 -16.50 1.64 7.65
N THR A 73 -16.51 1.35 6.35
CA THR A 73 -17.41 2.03 5.40
C THR A 73 -18.77 1.34 5.25
N GLY A 74 -18.88 0.06 5.61
CA GLY A 74 -20.04 -0.78 5.29
C GLY A 74 -20.20 -1.10 3.80
N ARG A 75 -19.19 -0.78 2.98
CA ARG A 75 -19.17 -0.95 1.52
C ARG A 75 -18.31 -2.15 1.14
N GLN A 76 -18.39 -2.63 -0.12
CA GLN A 76 -17.73 -3.88 -0.53
C GLN A 76 -16.67 -3.71 -1.62
N ALA A 77 -16.90 -2.82 -2.58
CA ALA A 77 -16.02 -2.67 -3.73
C ALA A 77 -14.64 -2.11 -3.36
N VAL A 78 -13.60 -2.69 -3.93
CA VAL A 78 -12.22 -2.22 -3.79
C VAL A 78 -11.67 -1.90 -5.17
N VAL A 79 -11.12 -0.71 -5.31
CA VAL A 79 -10.49 -0.25 -6.55
C VAL A 79 -8.98 -0.42 -6.44
N ALA A 80 -8.39 -1.04 -7.47
CA ALA A 80 -6.96 -1.13 -7.71
C ALA A 80 -6.64 -0.58 -9.11
N PHE A 81 -5.37 -0.40 -9.43
CA PHE A 81 -4.95 0.20 -10.70
C PHE A 81 -4.29 -0.81 -11.64
N ASP A 82 -4.27 -0.47 -12.93
CA ASP A 82 -3.45 -1.18 -13.91
C ASP A 82 -1.98 -1.17 -13.48
N HIS A 83 -1.26 -2.24 -13.82
CA HIS A 83 0.13 -2.50 -13.44
C HIS A 83 0.38 -2.75 -11.95
N ALA A 84 -0.62 -2.64 -11.07
CA ALA A 84 -0.46 -2.83 -9.63
C ALA A 84 -0.04 -4.25 -9.23
N TYR A 85 0.71 -4.33 -8.13
CA TYR A 85 1.05 -5.57 -7.45
C TYR A 85 0.82 -5.44 -5.94
N HIS A 86 -0.05 -6.26 -5.38
CA HIS A 86 -0.44 -6.18 -3.97
C HIS A 86 -0.24 -7.51 -3.21
N GLY A 87 0.32 -8.52 -3.83
CA GLY A 87 0.61 -9.80 -3.20
C GLY A 87 0.08 -11.02 -3.95
N ARG A 88 0.15 -12.20 -3.29
CA ARG A 88 -0.15 -13.52 -3.89
C ARG A 88 -1.14 -14.36 -3.07
N THR A 89 -1.88 -13.77 -2.14
CA THR A 89 -3.06 -14.40 -1.53
C THR A 89 -4.27 -14.24 -2.45
N ASN A 90 -5.38 -14.90 -2.19
CA ASN A 90 -6.52 -14.89 -3.10
C ASN A 90 -7.05 -13.48 -3.39
N LEU A 91 -7.23 -12.63 -2.35
CA LEU A 91 -7.67 -11.25 -2.53
C LEU A 91 -6.56 -10.39 -3.17
N THR A 92 -5.32 -10.52 -2.71
CA THR A 92 -4.23 -9.69 -3.25
C THR A 92 -3.88 -10.05 -4.69
N MET A 93 -4.07 -11.31 -5.13
CA MET A 93 -4.03 -11.68 -6.54
C MET A 93 -5.16 -11.04 -7.35
N ALA A 94 -6.37 -10.90 -6.79
CA ALA A 94 -7.44 -10.15 -7.45
C ALA A 94 -7.06 -8.70 -7.67
N LEU A 95 -6.41 -8.06 -6.69
CA LEU A 95 -5.91 -6.67 -6.76
C LEU A 95 -4.71 -6.53 -7.72
N THR A 96 -3.86 -7.56 -7.84
CA THR A 96 -2.66 -7.56 -8.70
C THR A 96 -3.06 -7.59 -10.18
N ALA A 97 -2.44 -6.74 -11.00
CA ALA A 97 -2.80 -6.60 -12.41
C ALA A 97 -2.25 -7.73 -13.29
N LYS A 98 -0.96 -8.02 -13.16
CA LYS A 98 -0.21 -8.87 -14.09
C LYS A 98 -0.60 -10.35 -13.95
N ASN A 99 -1.06 -10.97 -15.06
CA ASN A 99 -1.43 -12.38 -15.07
C ASN A 99 -0.21 -13.29 -14.88
N MET A 100 0.76 -13.20 -15.77
CA MET A 100 2.03 -13.94 -15.65
C MET A 100 3.09 -13.10 -14.94
N PRO A 101 3.81 -13.64 -13.96
CA PRO A 101 3.74 -15.01 -13.41
C PRO A 101 2.80 -15.16 -12.20
N TYR A 102 1.98 -14.14 -11.86
CA TYR A 102 1.37 -14.05 -10.53
C TYR A 102 0.01 -14.73 -10.37
N LYS A 103 -0.79 -14.81 -11.43
CA LYS A 103 -2.22 -15.18 -11.36
C LYS A 103 -2.61 -16.41 -12.18
N GLN A 104 -1.83 -16.73 -13.20
CA GLN A 104 -2.20 -17.78 -14.14
C GLN A 104 -2.35 -19.15 -13.46
N GLY A 105 -3.55 -19.71 -13.56
CA GLY A 105 -3.87 -21.02 -13.01
C GLY A 105 -4.28 -21.03 -11.53
N PHE A 106 -4.34 -19.88 -10.85
CA PHE A 106 -4.64 -19.79 -9.41
C PHE A 106 -6.07 -19.33 -9.08
N GLY A 107 -6.92 -19.10 -10.11
CA GLY A 107 -8.31 -18.71 -9.86
C GLY A 107 -9.19 -19.84 -9.31
N PRO A 108 -10.42 -19.53 -8.84
CA PRO A 108 -11.07 -18.23 -8.89
C PRO A 108 -10.52 -17.26 -7.84
N PHE A 109 -10.55 -15.94 -8.14
CA PHE A 109 -10.11 -14.88 -7.25
C PHE A 109 -11.29 -14.26 -6.48
N ALA A 110 -10.96 -13.48 -5.43
CA ALA A 110 -11.95 -12.74 -4.66
C ALA A 110 -12.72 -11.74 -5.55
N GLY A 111 -14.02 -11.62 -5.30
CA GLY A 111 -14.91 -10.68 -5.99
C GLY A 111 -14.86 -9.27 -5.44
N ASP A 112 -15.65 -8.38 -6.05
CA ASP A 112 -15.78 -6.96 -5.71
C ASP A 112 -14.45 -6.19 -5.77
N VAL A 113 -13.59 -6.58 -6.70
CA VAL A 113 -12.33 -5.90 -7.04
C VAL A 113 -12.43 -5.34 -8.45
N TYR A 114 -12.21 -4.05 -8.57
CA TYR A 114 -12.34 -3.31 -9.82
C TYR A 114 -11.00 -2.68 -10.18
N ARG A 115 -10.61 -2.82 -11.45
CA ARG A 115 -9.34 -2.29 -11.95
C ARG A 115 -9.57 -1.05 -12.78
N MET A 116 -8.85 0.02 -12.42
CA MET A 116 -8.95 1.32 -13.08
C MET A 116 -7.64 1.68 -13.80
N PRO A 117 -7.71 2.53 -14.82
CA PRO A 117 -6.52 3.02 -15.51
C PRO A 117 -5.55 3.71 -14.55
N MET A 118 -4.25 3.49 -14.75
CA MET A 118 -3.18 4.19 -14.02
C MET A 118 -2.67 5.38 -14.86
N ALA A 119 -2.41 6.50 -14.20
CA ALA A 119 -1.69 7.60 -14.82
C ALA A 119 -0.23 7.19 -15.07
N TYR A 120 0.07 6.77 -16.30
CA TYR A 120 1.38 6.26 -16.69
C TYR A 120 2.04 7.18 -17.73
N PRO A 121 2.88 8.17 -17.32
CA PRO A 121 3.38 9.21 -18.24
C PRO A 121 4.08 8.67 -19.47
N TYR A 122 4.94 7.67 -19.30
CA TYR A 122 5.73 7.10 -20.41
C TYR A 122 4.88 6.45 -21.50
N ARG A 123 3.68 5.97 -21.15
CA ARG A 123 2.77 5.29 -22.11
C ARG A 123 1.45 6.03 -22.31
N TRP A 124 1.36 7.25 -21.81
CA TRP A 124 0.15 8.03 -21.94
C TRP A 124 -0.10 8.42 -23.40
N VAL A 125 -1.33 8.19 -23.88
CA VAL A 125 -1.77 8.61 -25.20
C VAL A 125 -2.56 9.90 -25.06
N GLY A 126 -1.90 11.04 -25.22
CA GLY A 126 -2.50 12.35 -25.03
C GLY A 126 -1.44 13.43 -24.79
N ASN A 127 -1.86 14.60 -24.34
CA ASN A 127 -0.96 15.67 -23.99
C ASN A 127 -0.29 15.39 -22.63
N ALA A 128 1.04 15.50 -22.58
CA ALA A 128 1.80 15.30 -21.35
C ALA A 128 1.49 16.36 -20.28
N ASP A 129 1.08 17.57 -20.68
CA ASP A 129 0.76 18.66 -19.75
C ASP A 129 -0.58 18.47 -19.05
N THR A 130 -1.50 17.68 -19.62
CA THR A 130 -2.85 17.44 -19.08
C THR A 130 -3.03 16.05 -18.46
N ILE A 131 -1.99 15.20 -18.52
CA ILE A 131 -2.07 13.80 -18.10
C ILE A 131 -2.68 13.61 -16.70
N THR A 132 -2.35 14.46 -15.73
CA THR A 132 -2.86 14.37 -14.35
C THR A 132 -4.37 14.53 -14.33
N ASP A 133 -4.89 15.51 -15.05
CA ASP A 133 -6.33 15.81 -15.10
C ASP A 133 -7.08 14.79 -15.95
N ASP A 134 -6.56 14.47 -17.12
CA ASP A 134 -7.19 13.52 -18.05
C ASP A 134 -7.25 12.11 -17.45
N ALA A 135 -6.18 11.67 -16.78
CA ALA A 135 -6.16 10.37 -16.13
C ALA A 135 -7.09 10.35 -14.89
N PHE A 136 -7.19 11.45 -14.18
CA PHE A 136 -8.11 11.57 -13.04
C PHE A 136 -9.57 11.53 -13.50
N GLU A 137 -9.91 12.24 -14.57
CA GLU A 137 -11.24 12.18 -15.16
C GLU A 137 -11.58 10.77 -15.65
N ALA A 138 -10.64 10.10 -16.34
CA ALA A 138 -10.82 8.73 -16.78
C ALA A 138 -11.06 7.77 -15.61
N PHE A 139 -10.29 7.92 -14.53
CA PHE A 139 -10.44 7.15 -13.30
C PHE A 139 -11.82 7.35 -12.65
N THR A 140 -12.22 8.60 -12.38
CA THR A 140 -13.49 8.91 -11.70
C THR A 140 -14.69 8.52 -12.55
N SER A 141 -14.65 8.76 -13.86
CA SER A 141 -15.69 8.34 -14.79
C SER A 141 -15.85 6.82 -14.84
N ALA A 142 -14.74 6.06 -14.80
CA ALA A 142 -14.78 4.61 -14.77
C ALA A 142 -15.36 4.08 -13.45
N VAL A 143 -15.00 4.68 -12.32
CA VAL A 143 -15.59 4.32 -11.01
C VAL A 143 -17.09 4.61 -11.01
N HIS A 144 -17.49 5.79 -11.47
CA HIS A 144 -18.91 6.16 -11.56
C HIS A 144 -19.72 5.18 -12.40
N ALA A 145 -19.21 4.85 -13.59
CA ALA A 145 -19.92 3.99 -14.54
C ALA A 145 -20.01 2.52 -14.12
N GLN A 146 -18.96 2.00 -13.45
CA GLN A 146 -18.85 0.57 -13.14
C GLN A 146 -19.35 0.20 -11.75
N ILE A 147 -19.25 1.11 -10.78
CA ILE A 147 -19.44 0.80 -9.36
C ILE A 147 -20.42 1.77 -8.70
N GLY A 148 -20.24 3.07 -8.94
CA GLY A 148 -20.78 4.18 -8.13
C GLY A 148 -19.95 4.39 -6.86
N GLU A 149 -19.58 5.63 -6.60
CA GLU A 149 -18.68 6.04 -5.51
C GLU A 149 -19.19 5.57 -4.13
N GLN A 150 -20.50 5.59 -3.94
CA GLN A 150 -21.17 5.18 -2.70
C GLN A 150 -20.99 3.68 -2.36
N ASN A 151 -20.55 2.86 -3.31
CA ASN A 151 -20.33 1.43 -3.11
C ASN A 151 -18.84 1.10 -2.89
N VAL A 152 -17.94 2.06 -3.09
CA VAL A 152 -16.50 1.86 -2.95
C VAL A 152 -16.09 1.94 -1.49
N ALA A 153 -15.54 0.85 -0.96
CA ALA A 153 -14.96 0.78 0.38
C ALA A 153 -13.57 1.39 0.43
N ALA A 154 -12.74 1.05 -0.55
CA ALA A 154 -11.36 1.48 -0.60
C ALA A 154 -10.85 1.67 -2.02
N VAL A 155 -9.88 2.58 -2.15
CA VAL A 155 -8.94 2.66 -3.26
C VAL A 155 -7.57 2.30 -2.73
N ILE A 156 -6.93 1.29 -3.32
CA ILE A 156 -5.55 0.90 -2.98
C ILE A 156 -4.61 1.24 -4.12
N ILE A 157 -3.49 1.86 -3.79
CA ILE A 157 -2.50 2.30 -4.77
C ILE A 157 -1.08 2.17 -4.21
N GLU A 158 -0.15 1.72 -5.05
CA GLU A 158 1.28 1.93 -4.80
C GLU A 158 1.61 3.37 -5.22
N PRO A 159 2.15 4.24 -4.35
CA PRO A 159 2.53 5.60 -4.73
C PRO A 159 3.53 5.64 -5.89
N ILE A 160 4.42 4.66 -5.94
CA ILE A 160 5.27 4.31 -7.08
C ILE A 160 5.11 2.81 -7.30
N GLN A 161 4.62 2.41 -8.47
CA GLN A 161 4.37 1.00 -8.76
C GLN A 161 5.70 0.25 -8.99
N GLY A 162 6.04 -0.67 -8.08
CA GLY A 162 7.29 -1.41 -8.13
C GLY A 162 7.30 -2.50 -9.21
N GLU A 163 6.56 -3.57 -9.00
CA GLU A 163 6.47 -4.73 -9.90
C GLU A 163 5.84 -4.40 -11.27
N GLY A 164 5.09 -3.32 -11.34
CA GLY A 164 4.54 -2.77 -12.58
C GLY A 164 5.61 -2.22 -13.52
N GLY A 165 6.81 -1.91 -13.02
CA GLY A 165 7.94 -1.40 -13.79
C GLY A 165 8.48 -0.05 -13.31
N PHE A 166 8.48 0.22 -12.01
CA PHE A 166 8.86 1.49 -11.39
C PHE A 166 8.13 2.68 -12.01
N ILE A 167 6.81 2.55 -12.09
CA ILE A 167 5.95 3.57 -12.67
C ILE A 167 5.74 4.68 -11.65
N VAL A 168 6.30 5.85 -11.94
CA VAL A 168 6.08 7.08 -11.19
C VAL A 168 4.91 7.82 -11.82
N PRO A 169 3.80 8.06 -11.11
CA PRO A 169 2.69 8.83 -11.64
C PRO A 169 3.09 10.31 -11.84
N PRO A 170 2.34 11.06 -12.65
CA PRO A 170 2.59 12.50 -12.78
C PRO A 170 2.30 13.23 -11.46
N ALA A 171 3.01 14.33 -11.23
CA ALA A 171 2.83 15.13 -10.03
C ALA A 171 1.37 15.56 -9.82
N GLY A 172 0.90 15.49 -8.58
CA GLY A 172 -0.46 15.81 -8.18
C GLY A 172 -1.49 14.69 -8.42
N TRP A 173 -1.16 13.63 -9.14
CA TRP A 173 -2.07 12.50 -9.35
C TRP A 173 -2.47 11.83 -8.03
N LEU A 174 -1.48 11.43 -7.24
CA LEU A 174 -1.72 10.74 -5.97
C LEU A 174 -2.57 11.59 -5.03
N LYS A 175 -2.27 12.88 -4.97
CA LYS A 175 -3.03 13.83 -4.16
C LYS A 175 -4.47 13.98 -4.63
N LYS A 176 -4.73 14.08 -5.93
CA LYS A 176 -6.10 14.17 -6.46
C LYS A 176 -6.92 12.93 -6.11
N VAL A 177 -6.34 11.73 -6.25
CA VAL A 177 -7.02 10.48 -5.89
C VAL A 177 -7.30 10.41 -4.39
N ALA A 178 -6.34 10.80 -3.55
CA ALA A 178 -6.52 10.81 -2.09
C ALA A 178 -7.59 11.83 -1.64
N ASP A 179 -7.57 13.03 -2.20
CA ASP A 179 -8.56 14.07 -1.91
C ASP A 179 -9.97 13.64 -2.32
N TRP A 180 -10.12 13.06 -3.51
CA TRP A 180 -11.38 12.52 -3.98
C TRP A 180 -11.90 11.36 -3.09
N CYS A 181 -11.02 10.48 -2.64
CA CYS A 181 -11.39 9.44 -1.70
C CYS A 181 -11.95 10.03 -0.40
N ARG A 182 -11.28 11.04 0.15
CA ARG A 182 -11.73 11.73 1.36
C ARG A 182 -13.10 12.39 1.19
N GLU A 183 -13.34 13.07 0.07
CA GLU A 183 -14.60 13.74 -0.25
C GLU A 183 -15.77 12.76 -0.38
N ASN A 184 -15.51 11.53 -0.83
CA ASN A 184 -16.52 10.48 -1.02
C ASN A 184 -16.61 9.48 0.15
N GLY A 185 -15.85 9.69 1.23
CA GLY A 185 -15.81 8.78 2.39
C GLY A 185 -15.29 7.40 2.03
N ILE A 186 -14.32 7.34 1.11
CA ILE A 186 -13.64 6.13 0.65
C ILE A 186 -12.30 6.02 1.38
N VAL A 187 -11.93 4.84 1.85
CA VAL A 187 -10.64 4.62 2.49
C VAL A 187 -9.53 4.62 1.44
N PHE A 188 -8.62 5.57 1.52
CA PHE A 188 -7.42 5.60 0.68
C PHE A 188 -6.32 4.78 1.36
N ILE A 189 -5.87 3.71 0.70
CA ILE A 189 -4.82 2.78 1.16
C ILE A 189 -3.58 2.99 0.32
N ALA A 190 -2.51 3.47 0.94
CA ALA A 190 -1.19 3.52 0.30
C ALA A 190 -0.44 2.21 0.54
N ASP A 191 -0.16 1.47 -0.52
CA ASP A 191 0.70 0.30 -0.48
C ASP A 191 2.17 0.73 -0.65
N GLU A 192 2.83 0.97 0.46
CA GLU A 192 4.22 1.40 0.55
C GLU A 192 5.19 0.22 0.82
N VAL A 193 4.76 -0.99 0.57
CA VAL A 193 5.59 -2.20 0.80
C VAL A 193 6.92 -2.12 0.03
N GLN A 194 6.93 -1.55 -1.17
CA GLN A 194 8.15 -1.34 -1.94
C GLN A 194 8.72 0.08 -1.85
N SER A 195 7.89 1.10 -1.73
CA SER A 195 8.30 2.50 -1.80
C SER A 195 8.67 3.12 -0.45
N GLY A 196 8.20 2.56 0.66
CA GLY A 196 8.42 3.08 2.00
C GLY A 196 9.84 2.90 2.54
N PHE A 197 10.06 3.40 3.74
CA PHE A 197 11.33 3.31 4.47
C PHE A 197 12.53 3.85 3.69
N CYS A 198 12.42 5.10 3.25
CA CYS A 198 13.46 5.86 2.55
C CYS A 198 13.90 5.29 1.19
N ARG A 199 13.11 4.38 0.57
CA ARG A 199 13.43 3.86 -0.78
C ARG A 199 13.36 4.94 -1.85
N THR A 200 12.55 5.99 -1.62
CA THR A 200 12.33 7.09 -2.57
C THR A 200 12.96 8.41 -2.12
N GLY A 201 13.65 8.42 -0.97
CA GLY A 201 14.30 9.60 -0.38
C GLY A 201 13.66 10.05 0.93
N ASP A 202 12.33 10.06 1.00
CA ASP A 202 11.56 10.34 2.21
C ASP A 202 11.16 9.04 2.93
N TRP A 203 10.66 9.14 4.17
CA TRP A 203 10.18 7.97 4.91
C TRP A 203 9.13 7.19 4.14
N PHE A 204 8.21 7.91 3.50
CA PHE A 204 7.16 7.34 2.65
C PHE A 204 7.07 8.12 1.34
N ALA A 205 6.76 7.44 0.25
CA ALA A 205 6.62 8.09 -1.05
C ALA A 205 5.43 9.07 -1.08
N CYS A 206 4.42 8.86 -0.22
CA CYS A 206 3.32 9.79 -0.03
C CYS A 206 3.76 11.17 0.49
N ASP A 207 4.89 11.26 1.20
CA ASP A 207 5.41 12.52 1.75
C ASP A 207 5.73 13.54 0.65
N ALA A 208 6.20 13.07 -0.50
CA ALA A 208 6.59 13.93 -1.63
C ALA A 208 5.43 14.81 -2.16
N GLU A 209 4.19 14.36 -2.04
CA GLU A 209 2.99 15.12 -2.45
C GLU A 209 2.14 15.60 -1.25
N GLY A 210 2.63 15.43 -0.03
CA GLY A 210 1.88 15.79 1.19
C GLY A 210 0.58 15.02 1.34
N VAL A 211 0.54 13.78 0.86
CA VAL A 211 -0.62 12.91 0.97
C VAL A 211 -0.63 12.23 2.33
N VAL A 212 -1.78 12.28 3.00
CA VAL A 212 -2.01 11.58 4.27
C VAL A 212 -3.03 10.48 4.03
N PRO A 213 -2.60 9.23 3.81
CA PRO A 213 -3.49 8.09 3.69
C PRO A 213 -4.21 7.77 5.01
N VAL A 214 -5.38 7.14 4.90
CA VAL A 214 -6.11 6.60 6.06
C VAL A 214 -5.48 5.28 6.52
N SER A 215 -4.89 4.53 5.59
CA SER A 215 -4.22 3.26 5.87
C SER A 215 -2.92 3.14 5.08
N TYR A 216 -1.89 2.63 5.73
CA TYR A 216 -0.60 2.30 5.13
C TYR A 216 -0.33 0.81 5.24
N THR A 217 0.20 0.21 4.19
CA THR A 217 0.78 -1.12 4.26
C THR A 217 2.30 -1.02 4.06
N HIS A 218 3.06 -1.58 5.01
CA HIS A 218 4.53 -1.54 5.01
C HIS A 218 5.12 -2.91 5.23
N LEU A 219 6.31 -3.13 4.70
CA LEU A 219 7.15 -4.26 5.05
C LEU A 219 8.24 -3.78 6.01
N THR A 220 8.24 -4.27 7.24
CA THR A 220 9.24 -3.91 8.29
C THR A 220 10.48 -4.78 8.27
N LEU A 221 10.68 -5.62 7.28
CA LEU A 221 11.89 -6.44 7.20
C LEU A 221 13.04 -5.61 6.59
N PRO A 222 14.20 -5.57 7.25
CA PRO A 222 15.40 -5.11 6.58
C PRO A 222 15.66 -6.07 5.42
N THR A 223 15.41 -5.63 4.21
CA THR A 223 15.83 -6.39 3.02
C THR A 223 17.35 -6.32 3.01
N ILE A 224 17.96 -7.38 3.51
CA ILE A 224 19.41 -7.60 3.33
C ILE A 224 19.55 -8.06 1.89
N CYS A 225 20.02 -7.20 1.03
CA CYS A 225 20.68 -7.55 -0.22
C CYS A 225 22.17 -7.49 -0.01
#